data_5c3738d42f8e60903efbd344f626deeb
#
_entry.id   5c3738d42f8e60903efbd344f626deeb
#
_cell.length_a   1.000
_cell.length_b   1.000
_cell.length_c   1.000
_cell.angle_alpha   90.00
_cell.angle_beta   90.00
_cell.angle_gamma   90.00
#
_symmetry.space_group_name_H-M   'P 1'
#
loop_
_entity.id
_entity.type
_entity.pdbx_description
1 polymer ?
#
loop_
_entity_poly.entity_id
_entity_poly.type
_entity_poly.pdbx_seq_one_letter_code
_entity_poly.pdbx_strand_id
1 'polypeptide(L)'
;ATLRCFHLDDLDETIAKVEKIMDAGQKFLDSKYGIAQKIVDEYDFNRIVYLGSNCLKGFAQESALKMLELTAGRVVTMYDTPLGFRHGPKSIIDDNTITVVYLSDNAYTRQYEIDLVKEMSGQRKGNKIVAVMSKPDDAVAALVDYTVVCDLADAYDNALLGLDYILFAQTLAVLKSLSMGITPDNPCPTGEVNRVVKGVTLYPYTRA
;
A
#
# COMPACT_ATOMS: atom_id res chain seq x y z
N ALA A 1 -1.96 2.81 22.27
CA ALA A 1 -1.98 1.72 23.24
C ALA A 1 -0.63 0.99 23.27
N THR A 2 -0.15 0.41 22.16
CA THR A 2 1.08 -0.41 22.12
C THR A 2 2.32 0.36 22.58
N LEU A 3 2.58 1.57 22.07
CA LEU A 3 3.74 2.37 22.44
C LEU A 3 3.74 2.66 23.94
N ARG A 4 2.58 3.01 24.50
CA ARG A 4 2.44 3.25 25.94
C ARG A 4 2.67 2.00 26.78
N CYS A 5 2.15 0.83 26.34
CA CYS A 5 2.32 -0.44 27.05
C CYS A 5 3.79 -0.85 27.16
N PHE A 6 4.58 -0.55 26.13
CA PHE A 6 5.99 -0.92 26.09
C PHE A 6 6.94 0.22 26.47
N HIS A 7 6.43 1.40 26.84
CA HIS A 7 7.22 2.59 27.21
C HIS A 7 8.28 2.94 26.14
N LEU A 8 7.92 2.85 24.85
CA LEU A 8 8.87 3.00 23.75
C LEU A 8 9.13 4.47 23.40
N ASP A 9 8.18 5.39 23.73
CA ASP A 9 8.26 6.80 23.36
C ASP A 9 7.64 7.71 24.43
N ASP A 10 7.97 9.01 24.35
CA ASP A 10 7.21 10.06 25.02
C ASP A 10 5.80 10.12 24.45
N LEU A 11 4.80 10.07 25.32
CA LEU A 11 3.40 9.98 24.92
C LEU A 11 2.92 11.26 24.23
N ASP A 12 3.32 12.43 24.74
CA ASP A 12 2.85 13.72 24.21
C ASP A 12 3.47 13.97 22.82
N GLU A 13 4.74 13.65 22.65
CA GLU A 13 5.41 13.72 21.35
C GLU A 13 4.76 12.75 20.35
N THR A 14 4.44 11.53 20.78
CA THR A 14 3.77 10.52 19.94
C THR A 14 2.37 10.97 19.53
N ILE A 15 1.60 11.55 20.44
CA ILE A 15 0.26 12.09 20.12
C ILE A 15 0.38 13.19 19.07
N ALA A 16 1.29 14.15 19.26
CA ALA A 16 1.49 15.25 18.32
C ALA A 16 1.90 14.76 16.91
N LYS A 17 2.70 13.69 16.81
CA LYS A 17 3.04 13.04 15.53
C LYS A 17 1.82 12.39 14.89
N VAL A 18 1.04 11.66 15.67
CA VAL A 18 -0.18 10.98 15.17
C VAL A 18 -1.20 12.00 14.68
N GLU A 19 -1.41 13.12 15.38
CA GLU A 19 -2.31 14.19 14.95
C GLU A 19 -1.91 14.75 13.59
N LYS A 20 -0.61 15.02 13.36
CA LYS A 20 -0.12 15.47 12.05
C LYS A 20 -0.35 14.44 10.93
N ILE A 21 -0.16 13.16 11.21
CA ILE A 21 -0.46 12.06 10.28
C ILE A 21 -1.96 12.03 9.96
N MET A 22 -2.82 12.14 10.97
CA MET A 22 -4.27 12.18 10.76
C MET A 22 -4.71 13.36 9.90
N ASP A 23 -4.13 14.55 10.12
CA ASP A 23 -4.40 15.74 9.32
C ASP A 23 -3.96 15.57 7.86
N ALA A 24 -2.81 14.94 7.62
CA ALA A 24 -2.32 14.64 6.29
C ALA A 24 -3.21 13.59 5.59
N GLY A 25 -3.61 12.55 6.30
CA GLY A 25 -4.54 11.54 5.81
C GLY A 25 -5.92 12.12 5.45
N GLN A 26 -6.46 13.03 6.29
CA GLN A 26 -7.71 13.72 5.98
C GLN A 26 -7.58 14.59 4.71
N LYS A 27 -6.49 15.35 4.56
CA LYS A 27 -6.23 16.12 3.32
C LYS A 27 -6.10 15.23 2.09
N PHE A 28 -5.51 14.04 2.23
CA PHE A 28 -5.45 13.07 1.14
C PHE A 28 -6.87 12.66 0.70
N LEU A 29 -7.73 12.30 1.64
CA LEU A 29 -9.10 11.89 1.36
C LEU A 29 -9.95 13.04 0.79
N ASP A 30 -9.73 14.28 1.23
CA ASP A 30 -10.50 15.43 0.78
C ASP A 30 -10.11 15.94 -0.62
N SER A 31 -8.85 15.81 -1.01
CA SER A 31 -8.35 16.52 -2.20
C SER A 31 -7.40 15.72 -3.10
N LYS A 32 -6.81 14.61 -2.63
CA LYS A 32 -5.75 13.92 -3.37
C LYS A 32 -6.11 12.50 -3.83
N TYR A 33 -7.23 11.96 -3.41
CA TYR A 33 -7.67 10.63 -3.85
C TYR A 33 -7.85 10.52 -5.37
N GLY A 34 -7.99 11.65 -6.06
CA GLY A 34 -8.10 11.71 -7.53
C GLY A 34 -6.95 11.04 -8.28
N ILE A 35 -5.76 10.89 -7.65
CA ILE A 35 -4.67 10.11 -8.26
C ILE A 35 -5.04 8.62 -8.39
N ALA A 36 -5.75 8.05 -7.41
CA ALA A 36 -6.22 6.67 -7.49
C ALA A 36 -7.28 6.50 -8.58
N GLN A 37 -8.19 7.48 -8.72
CA GLN A 37 -9.18 7.49 -9.81
C GLN A 37 -8.47 7.57 -11.18
N LYS A 38 -7.51 8.49 -11.33
CA LYS A 38 -6.72 8.64 -12.55
C LYS A 38 -6.05 7.32 -12.96
N ILE A 39 -5.45 6.59 -12.01
CA ILE A 39 -4.81 5.30 -12.28
C ILE A 39 -5.82 4.29 -12.82
N VAL A 40 -7.01 4.20 -12.21
CA VAL A 40 -8.06 3.27 -12.63
C VAL A 40 -8.62 3.63 -14.01
N ASP A 41 -8.73 4.92 -14.32
CA ASP A 41 -9.27 5.40 -15.61
C ASP A 41 -8.27 5.23 -16.77
N GLU A 42 -6.96 5.42 -16.49
CA GLU A 42 -5.92 5.41 -17.51
C GLU A 42 -5.29 4.03 -17.77
N TYR A 43 -5.41 3.10 -16.81
CA TYR A 43 -4.69 1.84 -16.90
C TYR A 43 -5.51 0.64 -16.40
N ASP A 44 -5.88 -0.23 -17.32
CA ASP A 44 -6.63 -1.45 -16.99
C ASP A 44 -5.67 -2.56 -16.53
N PHE A 45 -5.31 -2.52 -15.26
CA PHE A 45 -4.48 -3.55 -14.64
C PHE A 45 -5.31 -4.72 -14.09
N ASN A 46 -4.76 -5.90 -14.20
CA ASN A 46 -5.29 -7.12 -13.58
C ASN A 46 -4.33 -7.75 -12.56
N ARG A 47 -3.19 -7.09 -12.33
CA ARG A 47 -2.17 -7.52 -11.38
C ARG A 47 -1.57 -6.31 -10.67
N ILE A 48 -1.39 -6.43 -9.35
CA ILE A 48 -0.77 -5.38 -8.54
C ILE A 48 0.22 -5.97 -7.54
N VAL A 49 1.37 -5.32 -7.42
CA VAL A 49 2.41 -5.67 -6.45
C VAL A 49 2.62 -4.49 -5.51
N TYR A 50 2.57 -4.73 -4.21
CA TYR A 50 2.89 -3.73 -3.20
C TYR A 50 4.24 -4.05 -2.55
N LEU A 51 5.13 -3.07 -2.51
CA LEU A 51 6.47 -3.21 -1.96
C LEU A 51 6.70 -2.24 -0.81
N GLY A 52 7.25 -2.74 0.29
CA GLY A 52 7.60 -1.91 1.44
C GLY A 52 8.72 -2.51 2.27
N SER A 53 9.63 -1.68 2.75
CA SER A 53 10.74 -2.09 3.63
C SER A 53 10.31 -2.13 5.09
N ASN A 54 10.93 -2.99 5.89
CA ASN A 54 10.69 -3.11 7.32
C ASN A 54 9.18 -3.25 7.64
N CYS A 55 8.62 -2.44 8.53
CA CYS A 55 7.19 -2.48 8.88
C CYS A 55 6.27 -2.05 7.73
N LEU A 56 6.75 -1.29 6.72
CA LEU A 56 5.98 -1.00 5.50
C LEU A 56 5.63 -2.28 4.71
N LYS A 57 6.37 -3.39 4.90
CA LYS A 57 5.97 -4.69 4.33
C LYS A 57 4.62 -5.16 4.88
N GLY A 58 4.34 -4.91 6.16
CA GLY A 58 3.03 -5.22 6.74
C GLY A 58 1.90 -4.41 6.10
N PHE A 59 2.14 -3.12 5.83
CA PHE A 59 1.19 -2.28 5.10
C PHE A 59 1.05 -2.69 3.62
N ALA A 60 2.13 -3.13 2.99
CA ALA A 60 2.09 -3.70 1.64
C ALA A 60 1.25 -4.99 1.60
N GLN A 61 1.36 -5.84 2.62
CA GLN A 61 0.54 -7.04 2.78
C GLN A 61 -0.94 -6.70 2.93
N GLU A 62 -1.28 -5.76 3.80
CA GLU A 62 -2.66 -5.29 3.99
C GLU A 62 -3.23 -4.67 2.72
N SER A 63 -2.43 -3.89 1.99
CA SER A 63 -2.82 -3.30 0.71
C SER A 63 -3.14 -4.36 -0.34
N ALA A 64 -2.31 -5.39 -0.43
CA ALA A 64 -2.55 -6.53 -1.32
C ALA A 64 -3.83 -7.28 -0.94
N LEU A 65 -4.07 -7.48 0.37
CA LEU A 65 -5.28 -8.10 0.89
C LEU A 65 -6.53 -7.29 0.51
N LYS A 66 -6.52 -5.97 0.72
CA LYS A 66 -7.67 -5.11 0.39
C LYS A 66 -7.99 -5.13 -1.10
N MET A 67 -7.01 -5.08 -1.96
CA MET A 67 -7.24 -5.20 -3.41
C MET A 67 -7.81 -6.57 -3.78
N LEU A 68 -7.28 -7.65 -3.20
CA LEU A 68 -7.76 -9.01 -3.44
C LEU A 68 -9.23 -9.15 -3.02
N GLU A 69 -9.56 -8.75 -1.80
CA GLU A 69 -10.91 -8.88 -1.24
C GLU A 69 -11.94 -8.05 -2.02
N LEU A 70 -11.65 -6.76 -2.23
CA LEU A 70 -12.60 -5.83 -2.86
C LEU A 70 -12.82 -6.13 -4.35
N THR A 71 -11.88 -6.80 -5.01
CA THR A 71 -12.02 -7.22 -6.41
C THR A 71 -12.48 -8.66 -6.57
N ALA A 72 -12.88 -9.32 -5.48
CA ALA A 72 -13.27 -10.74 -5.47
C ALA A 72 -12.22 -11.65 -6.14
N GLY A 73 -10.94 -11.39 -5.90
CA GLY A 73 -9.83 -12.13 -6.48
C GLY A 73 -9.58 -11.92 -7.98
N ARG A 74 -10.30 -11.01 -8.64
CA ARG A 74 -10.12 -10.76 -10.08
C ARG A 74 -8.84 -10.01 -10.40
N VAL A 75 -8.31 -9.22 -9.45
CA VAL A 75 -6.97 -8.64 -9.54
C VAL A 75 -6.01 -9.53 -8.76
N VAL A 76 -4.99 -10.05 -9.42
CA VAL A 76 -3.92 -10.83 -8.78
C VAL A 76 -3.07 -9.89 -7.95
N THR A 77 -2.86 -10.23 -6.69
CA THR A 77 -2.11 -9.37 -5.76
C THR A 77 -0.87 -10.07 -5.21
N MET A 78 0.17 -9.30 -5.00
CA MET A 78 1.40 -9.74 -4.35
C MET A 78 1.96 -8.63 -3.47
N TYR A 79 2.72 -9.00 -2.44
CA TYR A 79 3.51 -8.06 -1.64
C TYR A 79 4.87 -8.63 -1.29
N ASP A 80 5.86 -7.76 -1.14
CA ASP A 80 7.19 -8.15 -0.66
C ASP A 80 7.97 -6.92 -0.16
N THR A 81 9.21 -7.16 0.28
CA THR A 81 10.20 -6.09 0.40
C THR A 81 10.82 -5.79 -0.97
N PRO A 82 11.30 -4.55 -1.22
CA PRO A 82 12.01 -4.21 -2.46
C PRO A 82 13.17 -5.17 -2.76
N LEU A 83 13.98 -5.48 -1.75
CA LEU A 83 15.12 -6.39 -1.91
C LEU A 83 14.68 -7.84 -2.16
N GLY A 84 13.67 -8.34 -1.43
CA GLY A 84 13.13 -9.69 -1.66
C GLY A 84 12.55 -9.83 -3.06
N PHE A 85 11.78 -8.85 -3.49
CA PHE A 85 11.15 -8.83 -4.81
C PHE A 85 12.18 -8.87 -5.96
N ARG A 86 13.31 -8.18 -5.80
CA ARG A 86 14.39 -8.12 -6.79
C ARG A 86 14.96 -9.48 -7.16
N HIS A 87 15.00 -10.42 -6.21
CA HIS A 87 15.70 -11.71 -6.33
C HIS A 87 14.93 -12.83 -7.04
N GLY A 88 13.83 -12.54 -7.71
CA GLY A 88 13.07 -13.56 -8.44
C GLY A 88 11.59 -13.24 -8.60
N PRO A 89 10.87 -12.88 -7.51
CA PRO A 89 9.45 -12.54 -7.58
C PRO A 89 9.12 -11.43 -8.60
N LYS A 90 10.08 -10.57 -8.94
CA LYS A 90 9.94 -9.54 -9.99
C LYS A 90 9.51 -10.12 -11.35
N SER A 91 9.72 -11.40 -11.60
CA SER A 91 9.26 -12.09 -12.80
C SER A 91 7.74 -12.09 -12.98
N ILE A 92 6.97 -11.76 -11.93
CA ILE A 92 5.51 -11.60 -11.99
C ILE A 92 5.05 -10.40 -12.83
N ILE A 93 5.94 -9.43 -13.07
CA ILE A 93 5.61 -8.20 -13.81
C ILE A 93 5.35 -8.54 -15.29
N ASP A 94 4.16 -8.20 -15.75
CA ASP A 94 3.75 -8.19 -17.15
C ASP A 94 3.20 -6.82 -17.57
N ASP A 95 2.71 -6.71 -18.80
CA ASP A 95 2.23 -5.44 -19.36
C ASP A 95 0.98 -4.88 -18.66
N ASN A 96 0.27 -5.68 -17.86
CA ASN A 96 -0.93 -5.29 -17.12
C ASN A 96 -0.67 -5.21 -15.59
N THR A 97 0.59 -5.06 -15.19
CA THR A 97 0.99 -5.01 -13.78
C THR A 97 1.20 -3.56 -13.30
N ILE A 98 0.63 -3.23 -12.15
CA ILE A 98 1.03 -2.05 -11.36
C ILE A 98 1.95 -2.50 -10.23
N THR A 99 3.08 -1.82 -10.07
CA THR A 99 3.94 -1.96 -8.89
C THR A 99 3.88 -0.70 -8.06
N VAL A 100 3.38 -0.80 -6.83
CA VAL A 100 3.33 0.28 -5.83
C VAL A 100 4.50 0.12 -4.88
N VAL A 101 5.34 1.15 -4.76
CA VAL A 101 6.50 1.16 -3.87
C VAL A 101 6.28 2.18 -2.76
N TYR A 102 6.23 1.71 -1.53
CA TYR A 102 6.18 2.53 -0.34
C TYR A 102 7.59 2.95 0.05
N LEU A 103 7.91 4.24 -0.13
CA LEU A 103 9.23 4.78 0.14
C LEU A 103 9.38 5.21 1.59
N SER A 104 10.44 4.71 2.23
CA SER A 104 10.81 5.05 3.60
C SER A 104 11.43 6.46 3.69
N ASP A 105 11.24 7.13 4.81
CA ASP A 105 11.98 8.36 5.16
C ASP A 105 13.38 8.07 5.74
N ASN A 106 13.68 6.81 6.08
CA ASN A 106 15.02 6.43 6.46
C ASN A 106 15.96 6.49 5.25
N ALA A 107 16.92 7.40 5.27
CA ALA A 107 17.81 7.69 4.15
C ALA A 107 18.60 6.46 3.67
N TYR A 108 19.00 5.57 4.57
CA TYR A 108 19.73 4.34 4.20
C TYR A 108 18.81 3.35 3.47
N THR A 109 17.64 3.07 4.03
CA THR A 109 16.65 2.14 3.44
C THR A 109 16.16 2.65 2.10
N ARG A 110 15.85 3.95 2.00
CA ARG A 110 15.35 4.61 0.80
C ARG A 110 16.25 4.44 -0.43
N GLN A 111 17.56 4.38 -0.24
CA GLN A 111 18.50 4.18 -1.35
C GLN A 111 18.25 2.85 -2.08
N TYR A 112 18.04 1.77 -1.34
CA TYR A 112 17.75 0.45 -1.91
C TYR A 112 16.38 0.39 -2.58
N GLU A 113 15.40 1.11 -2.04
CA GLU A 113 14.07 1.23 -2.64
C GLU A 113 14.15 1.97 -3.99
N ILE A 114 14.84 3.10 -4.04
CA ILE A 114 15.05 3.89 -5.26
C ILE A 114 15.87 3.11 -6.29
N ASP A 115 16.86 2.33 -5.88
CA ASP A 115 17.64 1.50 -6.81
C ASP A 115 16.77 0.44 -7.50
N LEU A 116 15.82 -0.18 -6.79
CA LEU A 116 14.85 -1.07 -7.42
C LEU A 116 13.92 -0.30 -8.37
N VAL A 117 13.44 0.88 -7.98
CA VAL A 117 12.59 1.73 -8.85
C VAL A 117 13.33 2.07 -10.14
N LYS A 118 14.60 2.47 -10.06
CA LYS A 118 15.46 2.74 -11.25
C LYS A 118 15.58 1.51 -12.14
N GLU A 119 15.84 0.35 -11.55
CA GLU A 119 15.95 -0.91 -12.29
C GLU A 119 14.63 -1.24 -13.01
N MET A 120 13.50 -1.19 -12.33
CA MET A 120 12.20 -1.45 -12.93
C MET A 120 11.85 -0.41 -14.01
N SER A 121 12.18 0.86 -13.79
CA SER A 121 12.00 1.93 -14.76
C SER A 121 12.77 1.67 -16.06
N GLY A 122 14.01 1.20 -15.95
CA GLY A 122 14.85 0.84 -17.12
C GLY A 122 14.39 -0.43 -17.85
N GLN A 123 13.58 -1.26 -17.20
CA GLN A 123 13.08 -2.54 -17.72
C GLN A 123 11.60 -2.48 -18.12
N ARG A 124 11.02 -1.29 -18.18
CA ARG A 124 9.58 -1.12 -18.49
C ARG A 124 9.19 -1.79 -19.80
N LYS A 125 8.01 -2.40 -19.72
CA LYS A 125 7.18 -2.82 -20.86
C LYS A 125 5.90 -1.98 -20.84
N GLY A 126 4.72 -2.61 -20.81
CA GLY A 126 3.45 -1.92 -20.59
C GLY A 126 3.14 -1.59 -19.11
N ASN A 127 3.84 -2.19 -18.17
CA ASN A 127 3.62 -2.07 -16.73
C ASN A 127 3.81 -0.63 -16.20
N LYS A 128 3.12 -0.32 -15.10
CA LYS A 128 3.17 0.98 -14.41
C LYS A 128 3.81 0.89 -13.05
N ILE A 129 4.50 1.95 -12.65
CA ILE A 129 5.13 2.10 -11.34
C ILE A 129 4.49 3.30 -10.63
N VAL A 130 4.09 3.08 -9.38
CA VAL A 130 3.59 4.11 -8.46
C VAL A 130 4.56 4.23 -7.30
N ALA A 131 5.05 5.42 -7.02
CA ALA A 131 5.80 5.72 -5.80
C ALA A 131 4.90 6.44 -4.79
N VAL A 132 4.81 5.90 -3.57
CA VAL A 132 4.12 6.54 -2.44
C VAL A 132 5.18 7.06 -1.48
N MET A 133 5.13 8.35 -1.16
CA MET A 133 6.17 9.03 -0.39
C MET A 133 5.63 10.14 0.50
N SER A 134 6.34 10.44 1.56
CA SER A 134 5.99 11.49 2.53
C SER A 134 6.08 12.89 1.94
N LYS A 135 7.12 13.13 1.14
CA LYS A 135 7.48 14.44 0.56
C LYS A 135 7.71 14.32 -0.95
N PRO A 136 7.51 15.41 -1.71
CA PRO A 136 7.89 15.44 -3.12
C PRO A 136 9.38 15.11 -3.33
N ASP A 137 9.66 14.35 -4.39
CA ASP A 137 11.02 13.99 -4.82
C ASP A 137 11.03 13.91 -6.34
N ASP A 138 11.56 14.96 -6.98
CA ASP A 138 11.57 15.09 -8.44
C ASP A 138 12.40 13.99 -9.12
N ALA A 139 13.45 13.53 -8.45
CA ALA A 139 14.30 12.46 -8.99
C ALA A 139 13.54 11.12 -9.03
N VAL A 140 12.70 10.86 -8.03
CA VAL A 140 11.81 9.70 -8.02
C VAL A 140 10.67 9.89 -9.02
N ALA A 141 10.06 11.07 -9.07
CA ALA A 141 8.97 11.37 -10.00
C ALA A 141 9.37 11.14 -11.47
N ALA A 142 10.62 11.43 -11.84
CA ALA A 142 11.15 11.17 -13.17
C ALA A 142 11.28 9.66 -13.52
N LEU A 143 11.22 8.78 -12.54
CA LEU A 143 11.40 7.33 -12.72
C LEU A 143 10.09 6.54 -12.77
N VAL A 144 8.97 7.13 -12.32
CA VAL A 144 7.70 6.43 -12.12
C VAL A 144 6.59 7.00 -13.01
N ASP A 145 5.49 6.28 -13.15
CA ASP A 145 4.32 6.76 -13.91
C ASP A 145 3.42 7.64 -13.05
N TYR A 146 3.32 7.34 -11.77
CA TYR A 146 2.49 8.06 -10.82
C TYR A 146 3.21 8.28 -9.50
N THR A 147 3.00 9.44 -8.90
CA THR A 147 3.46 9.77 -7.55
C THR A 147 2.27 10.03 -6.65
N VAL A 148 2.35 9.50 -5.43
CA VAL A 148 1.41 9.77 -4.33
C VAL A 148 2.21 10.41 -3.21
N VAL A 149 1.89 11.66 -2.88
CA VAL A 149 2.63 12.44 -1.88
C VAL A 149 1.72 12.80 -0.72
N CYS A 150 2.10 12.44 0.50
CA CYS A 150 1.34 12.72 1.72
C CYS A 150 1.53 14.15 2.24
N ASP A 151 2.54 14.90 1.74
CA ASP A 151 2.89 16.27 2.16
C ASP A 151 3.19 16.40 3.67
N LEU A 152 3.90 15.43 4.22
CA LEU A 152 4.37 15.49 5.58
C LEU A 152 5.61 16.39 5.69
N ALA A 153 5.58 17.36 6.60
CA ALA A 153 6.69 18.33 6.75
C ALA A 153 7.95 17.69 7.37
N ASP A 154 7.76 16.82 8.33
CA ASP A 154 8.82 16.14 9.06
C ASP A 154 9.12 14.75 8.47
N ALA A 155 10.24 14.15 8.87
CA ALA A 155 10.50 12.74 8.62
C ALA A 155 9.83 11.89 9.72
N TYR A 156 9.23 10.79 9.30
CA TYR A 156 8.54 9.87 10.19
C TYR A 156 9.13 8.46 10.06
N ASP A 157 9.02 7.68 11.13
CA ASP A 157 9.30 6.26 11.02
C ASP A 157 8.24 5.55 10.16
N ASN A 158 8.62 4.38 9.64
CA ASN A 158 7.79 3.65 8.70
C ASN A 158 6.44 3.20 9.28
N ALA A 159 6.32 3.05 10.59
CA ALA A 159 5.07 2.64 11.22
C ALA A 159 4.02 3.76 11.15
N LEU A 160 4.45 5.00 11.31
CA LEU A 160 3.59 6.18 11.18
C LEU A 160 3.28 6.49 9.72
N LEU A 161 4.28 6.43 8.82
CA LEU A 161 4.07 6.61 7.38
C LEU A 161 3.05 5.63 6.81
N GLY A 162 3.09 4.39 7.27
CA GLY A 162 2.19 3.34 6.81
C GLY A 162 0.71 3.69 7.01
N LEU A 163 0.38 4.48 8.04
CA LEU A 163 -1.00 4.91 8.29
C LEU A 163 -1.56 5.80 7.18
N ASP A 164 -0.73 6.66 6.57
CA ASP A 164 -1.13 7.47 5.42
C ASP A 164 -1.03 6.69 4.12
N TYR A 165 0.02 5.89 3.95
CA TYR A 165 0.23 5.14 2.71
C TYR A 165 -0.89 4.14 2.43
N ILE A 166 -1.46 3.54 3.49
CA ILE A 166 -2.58 2.60 3.34
C ILE A 166 -3.84 3.25 2.79
N LEU A 167 -4.06 4.56 3.03
CA LEU A 167 -5.23 5.28 2.52
C LEU A 167 -5.26 5.28 0.99
N PHE A 168 -4.10 5.46 0.34
CA PHE A 168 -4.00 5.34 -1.11
C PHE A 168 -4.41 3.96 -1.59
N ALA A 169 -3.87 2.91 -0.97
CA ALA A 169 -4.16 1.54 -1.38
C ALA A 169 -5.63 1.17 -1.18
N GLN A 170 -6.24 1.57 -0.07
CA GLN A 170 -7.66 1.34 0.21
C GLN A 170 -8.53 2.09 -0.81
N THR A 171 -8.20 3.35 -1.09
CA THR A 171 -8.93 4.15 -2.09
C THR A 171 -8.80 3.52 -3.48
N LEU A 172 -7.60 3.12 -3.89
CA LEU A 172 -7.36 2.44 -5.17
C LEU A 172 -8.16 1.14 -5.28
N ALA A 173 -8.21 0.35 -4.21
CA ALA A 173 -8.96 -0.90 -4.18
C ALA A 173 -10.48 -0.69 -4.32
N VAL A 174 -11.04 0.31 -3.63
CA VAL A 174 -12.46 0.68 -3.76
C VAL A 174 -12.78 1.13 -5.19
N LEU A 175 -11.99 2.03 -5.75
CA LEU A 175 -12.22 2.55 -7.11
C LEU A 175 -12.07 1.47 -8.17
N LYS A 176 -11.09 0.59 -8.03
CA LYS A 176 -10.93 -0.57 -8.94
C LYS A 176 -12.11 -1.53 -8.81
N SER A 177 -12.58 -1.82 -7.60
CA SER A 177 -13.78 -2.64 -7.37
C SER A 177 -15.00 -2.06 -8.10
N LEU A 178 -15.25 -0.76 -7.92
CA LEU A 178 -16.36 -0.06 -8.58
C LEU A 178 -16.24 -0.10 -10.11
N SER A 179 -15.04 0.10 -10.67
CA SER A 179 -14.82 0.03 -12.12
C SER A 179 -15.11 -1.36 -12.71
N MET A 180 -15.03 -2.40 -11.89
CA MET A 180 -15.34 -3.79 -12.25
C MET A 180 -16.81 -4.16 -12.01
N GLY A 181 -17.65 -3.21 -11.57
CA GLY A 181 -19.06 -3.46 -11.25
C GLY A 181 -19.26 -4.23 -9.93
N ILE A 182 -18.27 -4.26 -9.06
CA ILE A 182 -18.34 -4.85 -7.73
C ILE A 182 -18.60 -3.74 -6.73
N THR A 183 -19.40 -4.01 -5.68
CA THR A 183 -19.65 -3.05 -4.62
C THR A 183 -18.87 -3.41 -3.37
N PRO A 184 -18.26 -2.44 -2.66
CA PRO A 184 -17.54 -2.70 -1.41
C PRO A 184 -18.40 -3.37 -0.32
N ASP A 185 -19.71 -3.12 -0.32
CA ASP A 185 -20.64 -3.71 0.65
C ASP A 185 -20.92 -5.18 0.40
N ASN A 186 -20.73 -5.65 -0.83
CA ASN A 186 -20.90 -7.04 -1.22
C ASN A 186 -19.81 -7.45 -2.23
N PRO A 187 -18.55 -7.54 -1.78
CA PRO A 187 -17.42 -7.84 -2.67
C PRO A 187 -17.42 -9.29 -3.17
N CYS A 188 -18.16 -10.19 -2.51
CA CYS A 188 -18.31 -11.59 -2.92
C CYS A 188 -19.79 -11.96 -3.11
N PRO A 189 -20.41 -11.62 -4.25
CA PRO A 189 -21.84 -11.88 -4.51
C PRO A 189 -22.20 -13.36 -4.47
N THR A 190 -21.27 -14.26 -4.70
CA THR A 190 -21.44 -15.73 -4.69
C THR A 190 -21.57 -16.28 -3.26
N GLY A 191 -21.16 -15.52 -2.26
CA GLY A 191 -21.39 -15.84 -0.83
C GLY A 191 -20.35 -16.75 -0.17
N GLU A 192 -19.27 -17.12 -0.85
CA GLU A 192 -18.18 -17.92 -0.27
C GLU A 192 -17.43 -17.13 0.80
N VAL A 193 -17.33 -15.82 0.65
CA VAL A 193 -16.74 -14.92 1.64
C VAL A 193 -17.83 -14.01 2.19
N ASN A 194 -17.97 -14.01 3.52
CA ASN A 194 -18.97 -13.21 4.23
C ASN A 194 -18.28 -12.21 5.15
N ARG A 195 -18.93 -11.07 5.40
CA ARG A 195 -18.47 -10.05 6.35
C ARG A 195 -18.14 -10.59 7.73
N VAL A 196 -18.86 -11.61 8.15
CA VAL A 196 -18.58 -12.37 9.38
C VAL A 196 -18.38 -13.82 9.00
N VAL A 197 -17.24 -14.39 9.39
CA VAL A 197 -16.93 -15.80 9.11
C VAL A 197 -18.00 -16.69 9.75
N LYS A 198 -18.57 -17.60 8.94
CA LYS A 198 -19.59 -18.57 9.39
C LYS A 198 -18.98 -19.97 9.42
N GLY A 199 -19.52 -20.83 10.29
CA GLY A 199 -19.14 -22.24 10.34
C GLY A 199 -17.79 -22.51 11.02
N VAL A 200 -17.26 -21.58 11.80
CA VAL A 200 -16.02 -21.78 12.57
C VAL A 200 -16.30 -22.68 13.76
N THR A 201 -15.57 -23.79 13.87
CA THR A 201 -15.58 -24.66 15.04
C THR A 201 -14.45 -24.23 16.00
N LEU A 202 -14.80 -23.90 17.23
CA LEU A 202 -13.82 -23.61 18.27
C LEU A 202 -13.45 -24.91 18.99
N TYR A 203 -12.18 -25.25 18.96
CA TYR A 203 -11.62 -26.40 19.66
C TYR A 203 -11.12 -25.98 21.04
N PRO A 204 -11.41 -26.75 22.12
CA PRO A 204 -10.88 -26.43 23.45
C PRO A 204 -9.36 -26.52 23.45
N TYR A 205 -8.70 -25.50 24.02
CA TYR A 205 -7.25 -25.52 24.23
C TYR A 205 -6.94 -26.46 25.42
N THR A 206 -6.30 -27.57 25.14
CA THR A 206 -5.71 -28.45 26.15
C THR A 206 -4.21 -28.16 26.22
N ARG A 207 -3.75 -27.69 27.41
CA ARG A 207 -2.29 -27.61 27.64
C ARG A 207 -1.72 -29.03 27.59
N ALA A 208 -0.75 -29.25 26.71
CA ALA A 208 0.10 -30.43 26.71
C ALA A 208 1.07 -30.38 27.91
#